data_0e203bf0352ac995773a2a4971bbaecb
#
_entry.id   0e203bf0352ac995773a2a4971bbaecb
#
_cell.length_a   1.000
_cell.length_b   1.000
_cell.length_c   1.000
_cell.angle_alpha   90.00
_cell.angle_beta   90.00
_cell.angle_gamma   90.00
#
_symmetry.space_group_name_H-M   'P 1'
#
loop_
_entity.id
_entity.type
_entity.pdbx_description
1 polymer ?
#
loop_
_entity_poly.entity_id
_entity_poly.type
_entity_poly.pdbx_seq_one_letter_code
_entity_poly.pdbx_strand_id
1 'polypeptide(L)'
;GSGRSTNFKDWSRRRAEIAREIEHYEIGEKPVVSKKDITADIVDDTLRVNVTVNGQTLTLKAKITYPAGKGPFPAIIGIGRGTGSLPPTIFTSRNIAQIAFNFTQVMSHTQKRGNEPINKLYPDRTDMGAYCAWSWGVSRIIDGLEIVGKKSKIDTKRLAISGCSFAGKMALFAGAFDERIALTIAQEPGGGGAAAWRVSETLGEVETLGRTSHAWFKESMFQYKEDN
;
A
#
# COMPACT_ATOMS: atom_id res chain seq x y z
N GLY A 1 -23.51 -16.71 6.49
CA GLY A 1 -22.36 -16.89 7.32
C GLY A 1 -22.72 -17.45 8.68
N SER A 2 -22.04 -18.45 9.07
CA SER A 2 -22.22 -19.14 10.35
C SER A 2 -21.65 -18.31 11.51
N GLY A 3 -22.35 -17.29 12.00
CA GLY A 3 -22.06 -16.64 13.26
C GLY A 3 -20.63 -16.06 13.45
N ARG A 4 -20.43 -15.30 14.51
CA ARG A 4 -19.11 -14.80 14.91
C ARG A 4 -18.24 -15.96 15.38
N SER A 5 -17.05 -16.13 14.79
CA SER A 5 -16.05 -17.01 15.38
C SER A 5 -15.47 -16.36 16.66
N THR A 6 -15.40 -17.14 17.73
CA THR A 6 -14.75 -16.75 18.99
C THR A 6 -13.39 -17.45 19.15
N ASN A 7 -13.00 -18.28 18.19
CA ASN A 7 -11.76 -19.04 18.22
C ASN A 7 -10.72 -18.41 17.31
N PHE A 8 -9.56 -18.02 17.84
CA PHE A 8 -8.46 -17.45 17.07
C PHE A 8 -7.93 -18.39 15.96
N LYS A 9 -8.11 -19.71 16.10
CA LYS A 9 -7.76 -20.67 15.04
C LYS A 9 -8.51 -20.41 13.73
N ASP A 10 -9.68 -19.76 13.78
CA ASP A 10 -10.46 -19.39 12.60
C ASP A 10 -10.00 -18.07 11.95
N TRP A 11 -9.02 -17.41 12.54
CA TRP A 11 -8.59 -16.08 12.09
C TRP A 11 -8.17 -16.05 10.63
N SER A 12 -7.38 -17.02 10.18
CA SER A 12 -6.93 -17.07 8.76
C SER A 12 -8.10 -17.11 7.79
N ARG A 13 -9.14 -17.90 8.09
CA ARG A 13 -10.37 -17.96 7.30
C ARG A 13 -11.11 -16.62 7.34
N ARG A 14 -11.31 -16.09 8.54
CA ARG A 14 -12.02 -14.81 8.72
C ARG A 14 -11.29 -13.64 8.04
N ARG A 15 -9.97 -13.58 8.17
CA ARG A 15 -9.15 -12.60 7.48
C ARG A 15 -9.31 -12.68 5.96
N ALA A 16 -9.30 -13.88 5.39
CA ALA A 16 -9.49 -14.08 3.96
C ALA A 16 -10.91 -13.67 3.50
N GLU A 17 -11.94 -13.89 4.31
CA GLU A 17 -13.30 -13.40 4.03
C GLU A 17 -13.33 -11.87 4.00
N ILE A 18 -12.79 -11.20 5.02
CA ILE A 18 -12.72 -9.74 5.09
C ILE A 18 -11.94 -9.16 3.91
N ALA A 19 -10.79 -9.75 3.55
CA ALA A 19 -9.99 -9.29 2.44
C ALA A 19 -10.78 -9.35 1.12
N ARG A 20 -11.49 -10.45 0.86
CA ARG A 20 -12.34 -10.57 -0.34
C ARG A 20 -13.45 -9.52 -0.40
N GLU A 21 -14.09 -9.22 0.73
CA GLU A 21 -15.13 -8.18 0.79
C GLU A 21 -14.55 -6.79 0.48
N ILE A 22 -13.39 -6.45 1.07
CA ILE A 22 -12.69 -5.20 0.81
C ILE A 22 -12.28 -5.11 -0.67
N GLU A 23 -11.69 -6.16 -1.25
CA GLU A 23 -11.33 -6.18 -2.67
C GLU A 23 -12.55 -6.09 -3.57
N HIS A 24 -13.63 -6.78 -3.24
CA HIS A 24 -14.83 -6.80 -4.06
C HIS A 24 -15.58 -5.46 -4.07
N TYR A 25 -15.79 -4.87 -2.89
CA TYR A 25 -16.64 -3.70 -2.74
C TYR A 25 -15.89 -2.37 -2.69
N GLU A 26 -14.69 -2.34 -2.10
CA GLU A 26 -14.06 -1.09 -1.68
C GLU A 26 -12.91 -0.64 -2.57
N ILE A 27 -11.89 -1.46 -2.79
CA ILE A 27 -10.66 -1.02 -3.46
C ILE A 27 -10.38 -1.68 -4.82
N GLY A 28 -11.01 -2.79 -5.13
CA GLY A 28 -10.70 -3.64 -6.26
C GLY A 28 -9.70 -4.75 -5.92
N GLU A 29 -9.71 -5.80 -6.72
CA GLU A 29 -8.84 -6.97 -6.53
C GLU A 29 -7.38 -6.63 -6.88
N LYS A 30 -6.47 -6.87 -5.93
CA LYS A 30 -5.03 -6.60 -6.12
C LYS A 30 -4.41 -7.60 -7.09
N PRO A 31 -3.85 -7.15 -8.25
CA PRO A 31 -3.27 -8.06 -9.22
C PRO A 31 -2.09 -8.86 -8.65
N VAL A 32 -2.07 -10.15 -8.92
CA VAL A 32 -0.95 -11.04 -8.59
C VAL A 32 0.10 -10.96 -9.69
N VAL A 33 1.37 -10.90 -9.30
CA VAL A 33 2.51 -10.90 -10.22
C VAL A 33 3.38 -12.10 -9.91
N SER A 34 3.77 -12.84 -10.94
CA SER A 34 4.74 -13.93 -10.79
C SER A 34 6.15 -13.37 -10.54
N LYS A 35 6.90 -13.98 -9.64
CA LYS A 35 8.30 -13.57 -9.36
C LYS A 35 9.20 -13.55 -10.59
N LYS A 36 8.96 -14.43 -11.57
CA LYS A 36 9.70 -14.45 -12.85
C LYS A 36 9.51 -13.20 -13.71
N ASP A 37 8.42 -12.47 -13.48
CA ASP A 37 8.05 -11.28 -14.24
C ASP A 37 8.56 -10.00 -13.57
N ILE A 38 9.39 -10.14 -12.54
CA ILE A 38 9.94 -9.03 -11.77
C ILE A 38 11.47 -9.11 -11.81
N THR A 39 12.11 -8.00 -12.16
CA THR A 39 13.55 -7.81 -12.00
C THR A 39 13.85 -6.59 -11.15
N ALA A 40 14.96 -6.58 -10.44
CA ALA A 40 15.34 -5.44 -9.61
C ALA A 40 16.85 -5.27 -9.54
N ASP A 41 17.26 -4.01 -9.39
CA ASP A 41 18.65 -3.62 -9.09
C ASP A 41 18.68 -2.44 -8.11
N ILE A 42 19.87 -2.13 -7.60
CA ILE A 42 20.14 -0.92 -6.81
C ILE A 42 21.27 -0.15 -7.46
N VAL A 43 21.01 1.11 -7.78
CA VAL A 43 22.00 2.07 -8.29
C VAL A 43 21.87 3.37 -7.49
N ASP A 44 22.98 3.86 -6.95
CA ASP A 44 23.05 5.09 -6.17
C ASP A 44 21.98 5.16 -5.06
N ASP A 45 21.91 4.12 -4.24
CA ASP A 45 20.91 3.93 -3.18
C ASP A 45 19.46 4.02 -3.65
N THR A 46 19.21 3.84 -4.92
CA THR A 46 17.86 3.79 -5.50
C THR A 46 17.56 2.36 -5.95
N LEU A 47 16.59 1.75 -5.30
CA LEU A 47 16.00 0.50 -5.74
C LEU A 47 15.19 0.76 -7.00
N ARG A 48 15.45 0.00 -8.06
CA ARG A 48 14.66 -0.06 -9.28
C ARG A 48 14.02 -1.41 -9.41
N VAL A 49 12.73 -1.44 -9.66
CA VAL A 49 11.94 -2.66 -9.83
C VAL A 49 11.21 -2.59 -11.15
N ASN A 50 11.49 -3.51 -12.06
CA ASN A 50 10.77 -3.64 -13.31
C ASN A 50 9.78 -4.78 -13.21
N VAL A 51 8.53 -4.50 -13.55
CA VAL A 51 7.45 -5.49 -13.60
C VAL A 51 6.96 -5.60 -15.03
N THR A 52 7.01 -6.80 -15.60
CA THR A 52 6.62 -7.05 -16.98
C THR A 52 5.40 -7.97 -17.01
N VAL A 53 4.29 -7.47 -17.56
CA VAL A 53 3.05 -8.22 -17.74
C VAL A 53 2.55 -8.00 -19.17
N ASN A 54 2.18 -9.07 -19.85
CA ASN A 54 1.69 -9.00 -21.24
C ASN A 54 2.60 -8.22 -22.19
N GLY A 55 3.92 -8.37 -22.03
CA GLY A 55 4.92 -7.67 -22.85
C GLY A 55 5.10 -6.18 -22.54
N GLN A 56 4.37 -5.63 -21.58
CA GLN A 56 4.50 -4.25 -21.10
C GLN A 56 5.29 -4.20 -19.80
N THR A 57 6.14 -3.19 -19.64
CA THR A 57 6.96 -3.03 -18.43
C THR A 57 6.63 -1.71 -17.72
N LEU A 58 6.42 -1.81 -16.41
CA LEU A 58 6.36 -0.66 -15.50
C LEU A 58 7.57 -0.70 -14.58
N THR A 59 8.30 0.42 -14.51
CA THR A 59 9.47 0.57 -13.64
C THR A 59 9.10 1.42 -12.43
N LEU A 60 9.33 0.89 -11.24
CA LEU A 60 9.18 1.61 -9.97
C LEU A 60 10.56 1.92 -9.41
N LYS A 61 10.71 3.09 -8.80
CA LYS A 61 11.95 3.53 -8.15
C LYS A 61 11.66 3.96 -6.71
N ALA A 62 12.51 3.55 -5.78
CA ALA A 62 12.44 3.96 -4.40
C ALA A 62 13.84 4.31 -3.87
N LYS A 63 14.03 5.56 -3.45
CA LYS A 63 15.28 5.99 -2.80
C LYS A 63 15.35 5.39 -1.42
N ILE A 64 16.51 4.85 -1.07
CA ILE A 64 16.80 4.31 0.25
C ILE A 64 17.79 5.26 0.95
N THR A 65 17.42 5.72 2.13
CA THR A 65 18.30 6.46 3.03
C THR A 65 18.78 5.52 4.13
N TYR A 66 20.06 5.22 4.11
CA TYR A 66 20.66 4.29 5.08
C TYR A 66 21.11 5.02 6.33
N PRO A 67 20.96 4.43 7.52
CA PRO A 67 21.67 4.87 8.70
C PRO A 67 23.15 4.51 8.61
N ALA A 68 23.96 5.02 9.53
CA ALA A 68 25.37 4.61 9.65
C ALA A 68 25.48 3.12 9.99
N GLY A 69 26.57 2.46 9.48
CA GLY A 69 26.85 1.07 9.78
C GLY A 69 26.72 0.14 8.56
N LYS A 70 26.76 -1.16 8.83
CA LYS A 70 26.89 -2.19 7.76
C LYS A 70 25.57 -2.87 7.37
N GLY A 71 24.51 -2.75 8.17
CA GLY A 71 23.26 -3.50 7.97
C GLY A 71 23.43 -5.03 8.27
N PRO A 72 22.39 -5.85 8.00
CA PRO A 72 21.11 -5.45 7.43
C PRO A 72 20.26 -4.60 8.40
N PHE A 73 19.63 -3.58 7.88
CA PHE A 73 18.83 -2.64 8.67
C PHE A 73 17.34 -2.99 8.62
N PRO A 74 16.59 -2.85 9.72
CA PRO A 74 15.14 -2.70 9.62
C PRO A 74 14.82 -1.47 8.78
N ALA A 75 13.69 -1.44 8.11
CA ALA A 75 13.35 -0.31 7.27
C ALA A 75 11.90 0.11 7.40
N ILE A 76 11.66 1.42 7.18
CA ILE A 76 10.32 1.96 7.02
C ILE A 76 10.11 2.41 5.58
N ILE A 77 9.00 1.96 4.99
CA ILE A 77 8.50 2.45 3.71
C ILE A 77 7.60 3.65 4.02
N GLY A 78 8.06 4.85 3.65
CA GLY A 78 7.30 6.08 3.82
C GLY A 78 6.61 6.46 2.52
N ILE A 79 5.34 6.79 2.61
CA ILE A 79 4.54 7.15 1.45
C ILE A 79 4.73 8.63 1.13
N GLY A 80 5.20 8.91 -0.08
CA GLY A 80 5.53 10.24 -0.56
C GLY A 80 6.84 10.80 0.02
N ARG A 81 7.06 10.64 1.32
CA ARG A 81 8.28 11.02 2.03
C ARG A 81 8.79 9.82 2.82
N GLY A 82 10.07 9.73 3.07
CA GLY A 82 10.71 8.54 3.65
C GLY A 82 10.20 8.09 5.03
N THR A 83 9.41 8.89 5.73
CA THR A 83 8.88 8.55 7.08
C THR A 83 7.40 8.89 7.27
N GLY A 84 6.71 9.31 6.22
CA GLY A 84 5.37 9.88 6.37
C GLY A 84 5.42 11.19 7.16
N SER A 85 4.58 11.34 8.19
CA SER A 85 4.60 12.51 9.11
C SER A 85 5.44 12.32 10.36
N LEU A 86 6.08 11.15 10.53
CA LEU A 86 6.94 10.89 11.69
C LEU A 86 8.29 11.60 11.55
N PRO A 87 8.84 12.17 12.64
CA PRO A 87 10.14 12.82 12.61
C PRO A 87 11.25 11.84 12.15
N PRO A 88 12.05 12.19 11.12
CA PRO A 88 13.14 11.34 10.63
C PRO A 88 14.15 10.93 11.70
N THR A 89 14.35 11.76 12.71
CA THR A 89 15.26 11.51 13.84
C THR A 89 14.91 10.26 14.64
N ILE A 90 13.63 9.87 14.69
CA ILE A 90 13.20 8.63 15.33
C ILE A 90 13.85 7.42 14.67
N PHE A 91 13.96 7.44 13.35
CA PHE A 91 14.51 6.34 12.57
C PHE A 91 16.03 6.34 12.55
N THR A 92 16.64 7.49 12.33
CA THR A 92 18.10 7.63 12.30
C THR A 92 18.75 7.27 13.64
N SER A 93 18.16 7.68 14.77
CA SER A 93 18.65 7.34 16.11
C SER A 93 18.54 5.86 16.48
N ARG A 94 17.76 5.08 15.71
CA ARG A 94 17.52 3.64 15.94
C ARG A 94 18.06 2.75 14.83
N ASN A 95 18.90 3.28 13.96
CA ASN A 95 19.47 2.57 12.82
C ASN A 95 18.41 1.93 11.92
N ILE A 96 17.32 2.63 11.65
CA ILE A 96 16.24 2.20 10.75
C ILE A 96 16.42 2.91 9.41
N ALA A 97 16.56 2.14 8.33
CA ALA A 97 16.61 2.69 6.99
C ALA A 97 15.24 3.24 6.55
N GLN A 98 15.25 4.22 5.65
CA GLN A 98 14.04 4.88 5.17
C GLN A 98 13.93 4.66 3.66
N ILE A 99 12.80 4.17 3.19
CA ILE A 99 12.51 3.88 1.78
C ILE A 99 11.39 4.81 1.33
N ALA A 100 11.67 5.72 0.43
CA ALA A 100 10.66 6.66 -0.08
C ALA A 100 9.88 6.03 -1.23
N PHE A 101 8.59 5.76 -1.03
CA PHE A 101 7.69 5.27 -2.07
C PHE A 101 6.91 6.41 -2.72
N ASN A 102 7.25 6.70 -3.96
CA ASN A 102 6.46 7.62 -4.78
C ASN A 102 5.31 6.86 -5.45
N PHE A 103 4.12 7.01 -4.91
CA PHE A 103 2.91 6.32 -5.35
C PHE A 103 2.45 6.75 -6.76
N THR A 104 2.81 7.96 -7.23
CA THR A 104 2.40 8.45 -8.56
C THR A 104 3.02 7.66 -9.71
N GLN A 105 4.08 6.87 -9.44
CA GLN A 105 4.65 5.94 -10.41
C GLN A 105 3.69 4.79 -10.76
N VAL A 106 2.70 4.56 -9.93
CA VAL A 106 1.68 3.50 -10.10
C VAL A 106 0.37 4.11 -10.55
N MET A 107 -0.11 5.08 -9.79
CA MET A 107 -1.39 5.76 -10.02
C MET A 107 -1.36 7.15 -9.37
N SER A 108 -1.88 8.15 -10.06
CA SER A 108 -1.98 9.52 -9.55
C SER A 108 -3.01 9.62 -8.40
N HIS A 109 -2.85 10.65 -7.57
CA HIS A 109 -3.77 10.93 -6.46
C HIS A 109 -5.21 11.18 -6.95
N THR A 110 -5.34 11.83 -8.09
CA THR A 110 -6.62 12.14 -8.76
C THR A 110 -6.71 11.36 -10.06
N GLN A 111 -6.62 10.03 -9.98
CA GLN A 111 -6.51 9.17 -11.15
C GLN A 111 -7.52 9.47 -12.25
N LYS A 112 -7.08 9.26 -13.48
CA LYS A 112 -7.95 9.14 -14.65
C LYS A 112 -8.09 7.66 -14.99
N ARG A 113 -9.23 7.08 -14.64
CA ARG A 113 -9.48 5.64 -14.76
C ARG A 113 -9.13 5.13 -16.15
N GLY A 114 -8.35 4.05 -16.18
CA GLY A 114 -7.86 3.44 -17.42
C GLY A 114 -6.63 4.10 -18.05
N ASN A 115 -6.16 5.26 -17.55
CA ASN A 115 -5.04 6.01 -18.12
C ASN A 115 -3.85 6.20 -17.17
N GLU A 116 -3.76 5.39 -16.13
CA GLU A 116 -2.69 5.44 -15.15
C GLU A 116 -1.52 4.50 -15.51
N PRO A 117 -0.32 4.71 -14.97
CA PRO A 117 0.83 3.86 -15.28
C PRO A 117 0.57 2.36 -15.12
N ILE A 118 -0.16 1.95 -14.08
CA ILE A 118 -0.52 0.55 -13.84
C ILE A 118 -1.42 -0.03 -14.94
N ASN A 119 -2.23 0.81 -15.61
CA ASN A 119 -3.11 0.34 -16.69
C ASN A 119 -2.35 -0.09 -17.95
N LYS A 120 -1.05 0.25 -18.08
CA LYS A 120 -0.19 -0.34 -19.12
C LYS A 120 -0.06 -1.85 -18.94
N LEU A 121 -0.01 -2.31 -17.68
CA LEU A 121 0.09 -3.73 -17.34
C LEU A 121 -1.30 -4.41 -17.31
N TYR A 122 -2.32 -3.66 -16.87
CA TYR A 122 -3.68 -4.15 -16.62
C TYR A 122 -4.73 -3.22 -17.24
N PRO A 123 -4.86 -3.20 -18.59
CA PRO A 123 -5.74 -2.27 -19.30
C PRO A 123 -7.23 -2.45 -18.96
N ASP A 124 -7.62 -3.65 -18.58
CA ASP A 124 -9.02 -3.98 -18.26
C ASP A 124 -9.42 -3.63 -16.81
N ARG A 125 -8.45 -3.21 -15.97
CA ARG A 125 -8.70 -2.84 -14.57
C ARG A 125 -9.04 -1.36 -14.41
N THR A 126 -10.05 -0.88 -15.13
CA THR A 126 -10.44 0.54 -15.14
C THR A 126 -11.23 0.98 -13.91
N ASP A 127 -11.87 0.04 -13.20
CA ASP A 127 -12.63 0.28 -11.97
C ASP A 127 -11.79 0.26 -10.68
N MET A 128 -10.51 -0.13 -10.79
CA MET A 128 -9.60 -0.26 -9.64
C MET A 128 -9.43 1.07 -8.91
N GLY A 129 -9.60 1.05 -7.59
CA GLY A 129 -9.29 2.17 -6.71
C GLY A 129 -7.79 2.38 -6.54
N ALA A 130 -7.38 3.63 -6.29
CA ALA A 130 -5.97 3.94 -6.10
C ALA A 130 -5.35 3.20 -4.91
N TYR A 131 -6.08 2.93 -3.83
CA TYR A 131 -5.56 2.15 -2.71
C TYR A 131 -5.20 0.72 -3.09
N CYS A 132 -5.91 0.08 -4.01
CA CYS A 132 -5.52 -1.21 -4.57
C CYS A 132 -4.21 -1.09 -5.36
N ALA A 133 -4.13 -0.13 -6.28
CA ALA A 133 -2.97 0.10 -7.13
C ALA A 133 -1.72 0.47 -6.31
N TRP A 134 -1.87 1.34 -5.32
CA TRP A 134 -0.76 1.75 -4.46
C TRP A 134 -0.27 0.62 -3.56
N SER A 135 -1.18 -0.19 -3.00
CA SER A 135 -0.81 -1.40 -2.25
C SER A 135 -0.07 -2.41 -3.12
N TRP A 136 -0.48 -2.55 -4.38
CA TRP A 136 0.25 -3.34 -5.37
C TRP A 136 1.68 -2.78 -5.57
N GLY A 137 1.83 -1.48 -5.72
CA GLY A 137 3.14 -0.83 -5.87
C GLY A 137 4.07 -1.06 -4.69
N VAL A 138 3.56 -0.93 -3.46
CA VAL A 138 4.32 -1.25 -2.24
C VAL A 138 4.79 -2.70 -2.24
N SER A 139 3.93 -3.65 -2.59
CA SER A 139 4.31 -5.06 -2.72
C SER A 139 5.44 -5.25 -3.73
N ARG A 140 5.44 -4.51 -4.85
CA ARG A 140 6.53 -4.58 -5.85
C ARG A 140 7.85 -4.04 -5.31
N ILE A 141 7.83 -2.99 -4.49
CA ILE A 141 9.05 -2.51 -3.80
C ILE A 141 9.60 -3.60 -2.88
N ILE A 142 8.76 -4.29 -2.13
CA ILE A 142 9.18 -5.39 -1.24
C ILE A 142 9.76 -6.56 -2.06
N ASP A 143 9.12 -6.93 -3.17
CA ASP A 143 9.67 -7.94 -4.09
C ASP A 143 11.07 -7.56 -4.59
N GLY A 144 11.25 -6.30 -4.96
CA GLY A 144 12.54 -5.78 -5.38
C GLY A 144 13.62 -5.90 -4.30
N LEU A 145 13.28 -5.58 -3.05
CA LEU A 145 14.21 -5.77 -1.91
C LEU A 145 14.60 -7.23 -1.72
N GLU A 146 13.64 -8.16 -1.86
CA GLU A 146 13.90 -9.60 -1.77
C GLU A 146 14.80 -10.08 -2.93
N ILE A 147 14.56 -9.59 -4.15
CA ILE A 147 15.33 -9.96 -5.35
C ILE A 147 16.79 -9.50 -5.24
N VAL A 148 17.02 -8.24 -4.88
CA VAL A 148 18.39 -7.72 -4.72
C VAL A 148 19.09 -8.27 -3.48
N GLY A 149 18.33 -8.75 -2.51
CA GLY A 149 18.79 -9.44 -1.32
C GLY A 149 19.83 -8.62 -0.52
N LYS A 150 20.98 -9.21 -0.19
CA LYS A 150 22.03 -8.57 0.62
C LYS A 150 22.54 -7.23 0.07
N LYS A 151 22.41 -6.98 -1.23
CA LYS A 151 22.83 -5.70 -1.84
C LYS A 151 21.99 -4.53 -1.33
N SER A 152 20.74 -4.78 -0.91
CA SER A 152 19.87 -3.74 -0.33
C SER A 152 20.31 -3.31 1.07
N LYS A 153 21.10 -4.12 1.78
CA LYS A 153 21.40 -3.95 3.21
C LYS A 153 20.13 -3.81 4.10
N ILE A 154 18.99 -4.26 3.62
CA ILE A 154 17.69 -4.20 4.32
C ILE A 154 17.34 -5.61 4.84
N ASP A 155 16.85 -5.66 6.08
CA ASP A 155 16.22 -6.85 6.63
C ASP A 155 14.73 -6.87 6.25
N THR A 156 14.40 -7.63 5.21
CA THR A 156 13.03 -7.73 4.69
C THR A 156 12.04 -8.40 5.65
N LYS A 157 12.50 -8.97 6.76
CA LYS A 157 11.64 -9.48 7.84
C LYS A 157 11.25 -8.40 8.84
N ARG A 158 11.87 -7.22 8.80
CA ARG A 158 11.62 -6.10 9.69
C ARG A 158 11.26 -4.85 8.90
N LEU A 159 10.18 -4.95 8.11
CA LEU A 159 9.64 -3.85 7.33
C LEU A 159 8.46 -3.21 8.04
N ALA A 160 8.46 -1.89 8.07
CA ALA A 160 7.33 -1.07 8.48
C ALA A 160 6.84 -0.23 7.30
N ILE A 161 5.60 0.23 7.38
CA ILE A 161 5.04 1.23 6.46
C ILE A 161 4.39 2.37 7.25
N SER A 162 4.49 3.59 6.75
CA SER A 162 3.87 4.76 7.37
C SER A 162 3.37 5.77 6.34
N GLY A 163 2.27 6.43 6.71
CA GLY A 163 1.69 7.55 5.99
C GLY A 163 0.67 8.29 6.84
N CYS A 164 0.32 9.51 6.44
CA CYS A 164 -0.66 10.35 7.14
C CYS A 164 -1.81 10.73 6.22
N SER A 165 -3.03 10.83 6.77
CA SER A 165 -4.26 11.17 6.05
C SER A 165 -4.54 10.17 4.91
N PHE A 166 -4.71 10.59 3.66
CA PHE A 166 -4.88 9.66 2.53
C PHE A 166 -3.70 8.64 2.43
N ALA A 167 -2.48 9.08 2.74
CA ALA A 167 -1.33 8.19 2.80
C ALA A 167 -1.36 7.27 4.04
N GLY A 168 -2.08 7.65 5.09
CA GLY A 168 -2.41 6.78 6.22
C GLY A 168 -3.33 5.64 5.82
N LYS A 169 -4.38 5.91 5.03
CA LYS A 169 -5.21 4.85 4.41
C LYS A 169 -4.36 3.95 3.51
N MET A 170 -3.46 4.53 2.70
CA MET A 170 -2.56 3.76 1.82
C MET A 170 -1.67 2.81 2.64
N ALA A 171 -1.09 3.29 3.76
CA ALA A 171 -0.30 2.45 4.65
C ALA A 171 -1.15 1.32 5.24
N LEU A 172 -2.38 1.61 5.65
CA LEU A 172 -3.32 0.63 6.20
C LEU A 172 -3.64 -0.48 5.20
N PHE A 173 -4.05 -0.11 3.97
CA PHE A 173 -4.34 -1.10 2.93
C PHE A 173 -3.10 -1.90 2.52
N ALA A 174 -1.95 -1.25 2.35
CA ALA A 174 -0.71 -1.95 2.01
C ALA A 174 -0.33 -2.98 3.08
N GLY A 175 -0.41 -2.60 4.38
CA GLY A 175 -0.13 -3.51 5.49
C GLY A 175 -1.17 -4.64 5.62
N ALA A 176 -2.43 -4.38 5.29
CA ALA A 176 -3.49 -5.40 5.31
C ALA A 176 -3.32 -6.45 4.20
N PHE A 177 -2.82 -6.02 3.02
CA PHE A 177 -2.72 -6.86 1.82
C PHE A 177 -1.29 -7.33 1.50
N ASP A 178 -0.32 -7.11 2.39
CA ASP A 178 1.03 -7.68 2.28
C ASP A 178 1.57 -8.08 3.67
N GLU A 179 1.58 -9.38 3.95
CA GLU A 179 1.97 -9.94 5.25
C GLU A 179 3.46 -9.78 5.58
N ARG A 180 4.28 -9.36 4.61
CA ARG A 180 5.71 -9.07 4.83
C ARG A 180 5.92 -7.75 5.56
N ILE A 181 4.89 -6.92 5.66
CA ILE A 181 4.90 -5.68 6.44
C ILE A 181 4.61 -6.03 7.89
N ALA A 182 5.65 -6.00 8.72
CA ALA A 182 5.57 -6.39 10.14
C ALA A 182 4.92 -5.30 11.03
N LEU A 183 4.95 -4.04 10.62
CA LEU A 183 4.38 -2.91 11.36
C LEU A 183 3.75 -1.90 10.41
N THR A 184 2.48 -1.60 10.64
CA THR A 184 1.74 -0.57 9.91
C THR A 184 1.45 0.61 10.82
N ILE A 185 1.88 1.82 10.40
CA ILE A 185 1.65 3.08 11.12
C ILE A 185 0.74 3.95 10.25
N ALA A 186 -0.56 3.77 10.39
CA ALA A 186 -1.58 4.53 9.70
C ALA A 186 -1.96 5.75 10.52
N GLN A 187 -1.39 6.91 10.19
CA GLN A 187 -1.62 8.14 10.92
C GLN A 187 -2.86 8.83 10.37
N GLU A 188 -3.83 9.09 11.23
CA GLU A 188 -5.07 9.84 10.92
C GLU A 188 -5.71 9.42 9.58
N PRO A 189 -5.98 8.13 9.36
CA PRO A 189 -6.42 7.64 8.05
C PRO A 189 -7.87 8.03 7.70
N GLY A 190 -8.63 8.60 8.63
CA GLY A 190 -9.97 9.11 8.40
C GLY A 190 -11.02 8.07 8.01
N GLY A 191 -12.10 8.54 7.39
CA GLY A 191 -13.20 7.69 6.92
C GLY A 191 -12.76 6.73 5.81
N GLY A 192 -13.24 5.49 5.84
CA GLY A 192 -12.78 4.41 4.97
C GLY A 192 -11.37 3.91 5.25
N GLY A 193 -10.75 4.44 6.32
CA GLY A 193 -9.51 3.94 6.89
C GLY A 193 -9.78 3.31 8.25
N ALA A 194 -9.40 4.00 9.36
CA ALA A 194 -9.68 3.50 10.70
C ALA A 194 -11.11 3.84 11.17
N ALA A 195 -11.71 4.93 10.69
CA ALA A 195 -13.07 5.31 11.03
C ALA A 195 -14.07 4.69 10.06
N ALA A 196 -15.08 4.01 10.60
CA ALA A 196 -16.17 3.47 9.80
C ALA A 196 -17.12 4.61 9.39
N TRP A 197 -17.38 4.77 8.11
CA TRP A 197 -18.26 5.82 7.58
C TRP A 197 -19.63 5.83 8.27
N ARG A 198 -20.22 4.66 8.45
CA ARG A 198 -21.57 4.49 9.03
C ARG A 198 -21.74 5.04 10.43
N VAL A 199 -20.69 5.08 11.25
CA VAL A 199 -20.78 5.54 12.66
C VAL A 199 -20.13 6.90 12.90
N SER A 200 -19.37 7.42 11.96
CA SER A 200 -18.66 8.68 12.14
C SER A 200 -19.61 9.88 12.12
N GLU A 201 -20.70 9.80 11.38
CA GLU A 201 -21.67 10.87 11.17
C GLU A 201 -22.39 11.34 12.46
N THR A 202 -22.49 10.46 13.45
CA THR A 202 -23.16 10.79 14.73
C THR A 202 -22.39 11.78 15.60
N LEU A 203 -21.12 12.04 15.29
CA LEU A 203 -20.21 12.87 16.09
C LEU A 203 -19.89 14.24 15.45
N GLY A 204 -20.50 14.57 14.33
CA GLY A 204 -20.29 15.82 13.62
C GLY A 204 -19.91 15.63 12.16
N GLU A 205 -19.41 16.71 11.51
CA GLU A 205 -18.98 16.63 10.11
C GLU A 205 -17.72 15.77 9.98
N VAL A 206 -17.85 14.63 9.28
CA VAL A 206 -16.80 13.67 9.03
C VAL A 206 -16.68 13.37 7.54
N GLU A 207 -15.58 12.71 7.15
CA GLU A 207 -15.43 12.17 5.81
C GLU A 207 -16.46 11.05 5.60
N THR A 208 -17.41 11.27 4.70
CA THR A 208 -18.42 10.28 4.28
C THR A 208 -18.04 9.69 2.93
N LEU A 209 -18.71 8.61 2.51
CA LEU A 209 -18.53 8.04 1.18
C LEU A 209 -18.83 9.05 0.07
N GLY A 210 -19.83 9.90 0.24
CA GLY A 210 -20.16 10.95 -0.73
C GLY A 210 -19.16 12.12 -0.76
N ARG A 211 -18.35 12.30 0.29
CA ARG A 211 -17.37 13.39 0.43
C ARG A 211 -15.90 12.95 0.28
N THR A 212 -15.64 11.65 0.13
CA THR A 212 -14.28 11.15 -0.11
C THR A 212 -13.89 11.24 -1.59
N SER A 213 -12.61 11.09 -1.90
CA SER A 213 -12.17 11.07 -3.31
C SER A 213 -12.58 9.79 -4.01
N HIS A 214 -13.37 9.90 -5.06
CA HIS A 214 -13.78 8.77 -5.90
C HIS A 214 -12.60 8.08 -6.57
N ALA A 215 -11.48 8.77 -6.78
CA ALA A 215 -10.26 8.19 -7.35
C ALA A 215 -9.63 7.12 -6.44
N TRP A 216 -9.84 7.20 -5.13
CA TRP A 216 -9.14 6.34 -4.16
C TRP A 216 -9.73 4.94 -4.06
N PHE A 217 -11.03 4.82 -4.29
CA PHE A 217 -11.79 3.59 -4.11
C PHE A 217 -12.28 3.02 -5.44
N LYS A 218 -12.82 1.82 -5.41
CA LYS A 218 -13.41 1.18 -6.57
C LYS A 218 -14.60 2.01 -7.08
N GLU A 219 -14.72 2.18 -8.41
CA GLU A 219 -15.77 3.01 -9.00
C GLU A 219 -17.17 2.57 -8.57
N SER A 220 -17.43 1.25 -8.59
CA SER A 220 -18.73 0.70 -8.24
C SER A 220 -19.12 0.90 -6.77
N MET A 221 -18.17 1.24 -5.87
CA MET A 221 -18.48 1.52 -4.47
C MET A 221 -19.42 2.72 -4.30
N PHE A 222 -19.30 3.72 -5.17
CA PHE A 222 -20.04 4.98 -5.04
C PHE A 222 -21.53 4.88 -5.38
N GLN A 223 -22.00 3.73 -5.85
CA GLN A 223 -23.45 3.45 -5.92
C GLN A 223 -24.14 3.46 -4.53
N TYR A 224 -23.35 3.23 -3.47
CA TYR A 224 -23.83 3.18 -2.07
C TYR A 224 -23.71 4.52 -1.32
N LYS A 225 -23.32 5.62 -1.99
CA LYS A 225 -23.05 6.90 -1.34
C LYS A 225 -24.25 7.55 -0.64
N GLU A 226 -25.47 7.21 -1.07
CA GLU A 226 -26.71 7.74 -0.52
C GLU A 226 -27.31 6.86 0.59
N ASP A 227 -26.75 5.68 0.80
CA ASP A 227 -27.18 4.73 1.84
C ASP A 227 -26.45 4.95 3.19
N ASN A 228 -25.67 6.04 3.32
CA ASN A 228 -24.88 6.39 4.50
C ASN A 228 -25.33 7.69 5.12
#